data_948a9a7b984a30789b76b05e4bec42d4
#
_entry.id   948a9a7b984a30789b76b05e4bec42d4
#
_cell.length_a   1.000
_cell.length_b   1.000
_cell.length_c   1.000
_cell.angle_alpha   90.00
_cell.angle_beta   90.00
_cell.angle_gamma   90.00
#
_symmetry.space_group_name_H-M   'P 1'
#
loop_
_entity.id
_entity.type
_entity.pdbx_description
1 polymer ?
#
loop_
_entity_poly.entity_id
_entity_poly.type
_entity_poly.pdbx_seq_one_letter_code
_entity_poly.pdbx_strand_id
1 'polypeptide(L)'
;MIIVTGKECRNAGTYSKLDKVYEATIHLGQTSSTGDPEGELTDVSDSIPTLDQVKSGLTQFVGDIQQTPPIYSAIKINGQRAYKLAREGGTAETIQIPVRTVTIFSLDLIDYTYPEVKIRVHVSSGTYIRTLAEDLGKVLGTGAYCTELRRTKIADFSIDDSVATSEYETY
;
A
#
# COMPACT_ATOMS: atom_id res chain seq x y z
N MET A 1 1.10 15.56 -1.42
CA MET A 1 -0.38 15.45 -1.57
C MET A 1 -0.81 16.48 -2.60
N ILE A 2 -1.78 16.18 -3.50
CA ILE A 2 -2.38 17.20 -4.36
C ILE A 2 -3.49 17.90 -3.57
N ILE A 3 -3.44 19.22 -3.51
CA ILE A 3 -4.49 20.07 -2.95
C ILE A 3 -5.09 20.88 -4.10
N VAL A 4 -6.39 20.73 -4.31
CA VAL A 4 -7.13 21.50 -5.34
C VAL A 4 -7.92 22.61 -4.68
N THR A 5 -7.93 23.79 -5.29
CA THR A 5 -8.58 24.98 -4.75
C THR A 5 -9.50 25.64 -5.78
N GLY A 6 -10.40 26.49 -5.32
CA GLY A 6 -11.27 27.27 -6.18
C GLY A 6 -12.13 26.40 -7.11
N LYS A 7 -12.19 26.78 -8.38
CA LYS A 7 -13.00 26.09 -9.40
C LYS A 7 -12.53 24.65 -9.67
N GLU A 8 -11.23 24.37 -9.44
CA GLU A 8 -10.63 23.05 -9.67
C GLU A 8 -11.13 21.98 -8.67
N CYS A 9 -11.71 22.37 -7.53
CA CYS A 9 -12.32 21.43 -6.60
C CYS A 9 -13.38 20.51 -7.25
N ARG A 10 -14.01 20.97 -8.34
CA ARG A 10 -14.97 20.16 -9.11
C ARG A 10 -14.32 18.95 -9.77
N ASN A 11 -13.01 19.02 -10.04
CA ASN A 11 -12.22 17.98 -10.69
C ASN A 11 -11.46 17.10 -9.70
N ALA A 12 -11.64 17.28 -8.38
CA ALA A 12 -10.94 16.49 -7.34
C ALA A 12 -11.08 14.97 -7.54
N GLY A 13 -12.24 14.51 -8.03
CA GLY A 13 -12.49 13.12 -8.35
C GLY A 13 -11.59 12.56 -9.47
N THR A 14 -11.20 13.39 -10.43
CA THR A 14 -10.28 13.02 -11.52
C THR A 14 -8.89 12.75 -10.96
N TYR A 15 -8.36 13.64 -10.13
CA TYR A 15 -7.03 13.48 -9.51
C TYR A 15 -6.96 12.24 -8.60
N SER A 16 -8.06 11.90 -7.94
CA SER A 16 -8.10 10.71 -7.08
C SER A 16 -7.98 9.39 -7.85
N LYS A 17 -8.36 9.37 -9.14
CA LYS A 17 -8.35 8.19 -10.01
C LYS A 17 -7.04 8.00 -10.78
N LEU A 18 -6.14 8.97 -10.75
CA LEU A 18 -4.84 8.87 -11.40
C LEU A 18 -4.02 7.72 -10.79
N ASP A 19 -3.09 7.19 -11.54
CA ASP A 19 -2.08 6.23 -11.09
C ASP A 19 -1.09 6.87 -10.09
N LYS A 20 -0.39 6.05 -9.34
CA LYS A 20 0.51 6.48 -8.27
C LYS A 20 1.80 5.69 -8.32
N VAL A 21 2.90 6.37 -7.95
CA VAL A 21 4.16 5.69 -7.65
C VAL A 21 4.44 5.81 -6.17
N TYR A 22 4.82 4.68 -5.58
CA TYR A 22 5.20 4.58 -4.18
C TYR A 22 6.61 4.01 -4.05
N GLU A 23 7.30 4.45 -3.01
CA GLU A 23 8.42 3.74 -2.42
C GLU A 23 7.96 3.18 -1.08
N ALA A 24 8.28 1.91 -0.85
CA ALA A 24 7.87 1.20 0.35
C ALA A 24 9.00 0.33 0.88
N THR A 25 9.08 0.24 2.21
CA THR A 25 9.90 -0.73 2.92
C THR A 25 8.99 -1.82 3.47
N ILE A 26 9.30 -3.07 3.17
CA ILE A 26 8.57 -4.27 3.57
C ILE A 26 9.45 -5.05 4.52
N HIS A 27 8.95 -5.38 5.70
CA HIS A 27 9.64 -6.22 6.68
C HIS A 27 9.17 -7.67 6.55
N LEU A 28 10.11 -8.58 6.35
CA LEU A 28 9.88 -10.02 6.26
C LEU A 28 10.02 -10.70 7.63
N GLY A 29 9.43 -11.87 7.79
CA GLY A 29 9.52 -12.69 9.00
C GLY A 29 8.36 -12.49 9.98
N GLN A 30 7.64 -11.38 9.87
CA GLN A 30 6.53 -11.01 10.74
C GLN A 30 5.30 -10.60 9.94
N THR A 31 4.14 -10.64 10.59
CA THR A 31 2.89 -10.03 10.10
C THR A 31 2.42 -8.97 11.06
N SER A 32 1.59 -8.04 10.57
CA SER A 32 0.90 -7.03 11.39
C SER A 32 -0.61 -7.15 11.20
N SER A 33 -1.37 -6.99 12.28
CA SER A 33 -2.84 -7.02 12.24
C SER A 33 -3.47 -5.89 11.39
N THR A 34 -2.72 -4.83 11.12
CA THR A 34 -3.13 -3.70 10.27
C THR A 34 -2.37 -3.63 8.94
N GLY A 35 -1.36 -4.51 8.75
CA GLY A 35 -0.45 -4.51 7.62
C GLY A 35 0.61 -3.39 7.67
N ASP A 36 0.71 -2.66 8.78
CA ASP A 36 1.67 -1.59 9.07
C ASP A 36 2.14 -1.65 10.54
N PRO A 37 3.10 -0.81 11.00
CA PRO A 37 3.66 -0.88 12.36
C PRO A 37 2.67 -0.53 13.49
N GLU A 38 1.50 0.02 13.18
CA GLU A 38 0.49 0.39 14.19
C GLU A 38 -0.27 -0.84 14.72
N GLY A 39 -0.22 -1.97 14.00
CA GLY A 39 -0.88 -3.21 14.37
C GLY A 39 -0.06 -4.07 15.32
N GLU A 40 -0.71 -5.09 15.88
CA GLU A 40 -0.04 -6.13 16.65
C GLU A 40 0.85 -6.97 15.71
N LEU A 41 2.12 -7.09 16.08
CA LEU A 41 3.11 -7.84 15.31
C LEU A 41 3.17 -9.29 15.79
N THR A 42 3.25 -10.22 14.84
CA THR A 42 3.37 -11.65 15.11
C THR A 42 4.50 -12.24 14.27
N ASP A 43 5.43 -12.93 14.93
CA ASP A 43 6.49 -13.68 14.26
C ASP A 43 5.89 -14.86 13.47
N VAL A 44 6.32 -15.03 12.23
CA VAL A 44 5.81 -16.09 11.35
C VAL A 44 6.91 -17.09 10.99
N SER A 45 8.10 -16.59 10.67
CA SER A 45 9.18 -17.47 10.16
C SER A 45 10.55 -16.83 10.33
N ASP A 46 11.54 -17.67 10.69
CA ASP A 46 12.96 -17.30 10.70
C ASP A 46 13.65 -17.56 9.35
N SER A 47 12.89 -17.99 8.33
CA SER A 47 13.43 -18.25 7.00
C SER A 47 13.91 -16.97 6.33
N ILE A 48 15.13 -16.98 5.82
CA ILE A 48 15.75 -15.85 5.12
C ILE A 48 15.72 -16.14 3.62
N PRO A 49 14.81 -15.50 2.84
CA PRO A 49 14.77 -15.67 1.40
C PRO A 49 16.06 -15.15 0.75
N THR A 50 16.51 -15.84 -0.30
CA THR A 50 17.60 -15.33 -1.12
C THR A 50 17.14 -14.13 -1.96
N LEU A 51 18.10 -13.33 -2.44
CA LEU A 51 17.80 -12.20 -3.35
C LEU A 51 17.00 -12.64 -4.59
N ASP A 52 17.34 -13.82 -5.15
CA ASP A 52 16.67 -14.36 -6.33
C ASP A 52 15.22 -14.78 -6.02
N GLN A 53 14.97 -15.32 -4.83
CA GLN A 53 13.61 -15.63 -4.37
C GLN A 53 12.76 -14.35 -4.22
N VAL A 54 13.32 -13.30 -3.62
CA VAL A 54 12.65 -12.00 -3.50
C VAL A 54 12.32 -11.43 -4.88
N LYS A 55 13.30 -11.37 -5.80
CA LYS A 55 13.08 -10.90 -7.17
C LYS A 55 12.00 -11.71 -7.90
N SER A 56 12.08 -13.03 -7.83
CA SER A 56 11.08 -13.92 -8.44
C SER A 56 9.69 -13.74 -7.82
N GLY A 57 9.59 -13.52 -6.51
CA GLY A 57 8.34 -13.21 -5.82
C GLY A 57 7.73 -11.90 -6.31
N LEU A 58 8.53 -10.85 -6.44
CA LEU A 58 8.07 -9.54 -6.91
C LEU A 58 7.54 -9.58 -8.35
N THR A 59 8.17 -10.34 -9.25
CA THR A 59 7.74 -10.42 -10.67
C THR A 59 6.33 -10.98 -10.83
N GLN A 60 5.83 -11.77 -9.88
CA GLN A 60 4.50 -12.37 -9.94
C GLN A 60 3.36 -11.34 -9.77
N PHE A 61 3.67 -10.15 -9.28
CA PHE A 61 2.67 -9.11 -9.03
C PHE A 61 2.54 -8.10 -10.17
N VAL A 62 3.41 -8.13 -11.19
CA VAL A 62 3.31 -7.19 -12.32
C VAL A 62 2.15 -7.58 -13.22
N GLY A 63 1.33 -6.59 -13.57
CA GLY A 63 0.11 -6.76 -14.37
C GLY A 63 -1.16 -6.64 -13.53
N ASP A 64 -2.24 -7.24 -13.98
CA ASP A 64 -3.52 -7.23 -13.29
C ASP A 64 -3.55 -8.29 -12.19
N ILE A 65 -3.79 -7.86 -10.97
CA ILE A 65 -3.89 -8.72 -9.80
C ILE A 65 -5.22 -8.53 -9.07
N GLN A 66 -5.64 -9.56 -8.33
CA GLN A 66 -6.79 -9.48 -7.44
C GLN A 66 -6.30 -9.10 -6.05
N GLN A 67 -6.84 -8.00 -5.50
CA GLN A 67 -6.56 -7.60 -4.12
C GLN A 67 -7.85 -7.53 -3.31
N THR A 68 -7.80 -8.05 -2.09
CA THR A 68 -8.79 -7.74 -1.04
C THR A 68 -8.27 -6.53 -0.27
N PRO A 69 -8.94 -5.37 -0.34
CA PRO A 69 -8.54 -4.20 0.47
C PRO A 69 -8.48 -4.54 1.96
N PRO A 70 -7.54 -3.94 2.72
CA PRO A 70 -7.47 -4.18 4.16
C PRO A 70 -8.73 -3.65 4.87
N ILE A 71 -9.10 -4.26 6.00
CA ILE A 71 -10.25 -3.80 6.80
C ILE A 71 -10.05 -2.38 7.34
N TYR A 72 -8.79 -2.01 7.63
CA TYR A 72 -8.41 -0.65 8.01
C TYR A 72 -8.21 0.23 6.76
N SER A 73 -9.30 0.39 5.99
CA SER A 73 -9.32 1.23 4.79
C SER A 73 -10.55 2.13 4.74
N ALA A 74 -10.51 3.14 3.87
CA ALA A 74 -11.60 4.10 3.69
C ALA A 74 -12.68 3.63 2.72
N ILE A 75 -12.65 2.38 2.25
CA ILE A 75 -13.70 1.84 1.37
C ILE A 75 -15.03 1.83 2.09
N LYS A 76 -16.11 1.99 1.32
CA LYS A 76 -17.48 1.90 1.85
C LYS A 76 -18.06 0.51 1.60
N ILE A 77 -18.61 -0.08 2.65
CA ILE A 77 -19.33 -1.34 2.64
C ILE A 77 -20.71 -1.03 3.20
N ASN A 78 -21.76 -1.22 2.41
CA ASN A 78 -23.14 -0.89 2.78
C ASN A 78 -23.31 0.54 3.34
N GLY A 79 -22.56 1.50 2.75
CA GLY A 79 -22.60 2.92 3.15
C GLY A 79 -21.68 3.31 4.31
N GLN A 80 -21.14 2.37 5.08
CA GLN A 80 -20.20 2.59 6.18
C GLN A 80 -18.75 2.37 5.74
N ARG A 81 -17.80 3.06 6.35
CA ARG A 81 -16.37 2.86 6.04
C ARG A 81 -15.84 1.60 6.75
N ALA A 82 -15.05 0.78 6.05
CA ALA A 82 -14.52 -0.47 6.57
C ALA A 82 -13.75 -0.28 7.89
N TYR A 83 -12.93 0.77 8.01
CA TYR A 83 -12.19 1.05 9.25
C TYR A 83 -13.10 1.33 10.46
N LYS A 84 -14.33 1.86 10.24
CA LYS A 84 -15.30 2.04 11.34
C LYS A 84 -15.84 0.71 11.81
N LEU A 85 -16.24 -0.15 10.86
CA LEU A 85 -16.71 -1.50 11.16
C LEU A 85 -15.64 -2.31 11.90
N ALA A 86 -14.36 -2.18 11.50
CA ALA A 86 -13.24 -2.83 12.17
C ALA A 86 -13.09 -2.35 13.63
N ARG A 87 -13.20 -1.05 13.90
CA ARG A 87 -13.13 -0.48 15.27
C ARG A 87 -14.32 -0.87 16.13
N GLU A 88 -15.45 -1.22 15.54
CA GLU A 88 -16.66 -1.72 16.21
C GLU A 88 -16.59 -3.24 16.46
N GLY A 89 -15.44 -3.87 16.24
CA GLY A 89 -15.19 -5.30 16.46
C GLY A 89 -15.42 -6.19 15.25
N GLY A 90 -15.61 -5.61 14.07
CA GLY A 90 -15.67 -6.38 12.82
C GLY A 90 -14.30 -6.95 12.44
N THR A 91 -14.29 -8.21 12.00
CA THR A 91 -13.10 -8.90 11.50
C THR A 91 -13.14 -9.02 9.97
N ALA A 92 -12.02 -9.41 9.36
CA ALA A 92 -11.97 -9.68 7.92
C ALA A 92 -13.00 -10.73 7.47
N GLU A 93 -13.35 -11.68 8.34
CA GLU A 93 -14.34 -12.74 8.09
C GLU A 93 -15.79 -12.20 8.15
N THR A 94 -16.07 -11.26 9.07
CA THR A 94 -17.41 -10.68 9.24
C THR A 94 -17.67 -9.52 8.28
N ILE A 95 -16.63 -8.78 7.90
CA ILE A 95 -16.68 -7.68 6.95
C ILE A 95 -16.34 -8.24 5.56
N GLN A 96 -17.35 -8.58 4.77
CA GLN A 96 -17.17 -9.06 3.40
C GLN A 96 -16.65 -7.93 2.50
N ILE A 97 -15.34 -7.76 2.44
CA ILE A 97 -14.71 -6.76 1.59
C ILE A 97 -14.62 -7.32 0.17
N PRO A 98 -15.18 -6.64 -0.84
CA PRO A 98 -15.14 -7.13 -2.20
C PRO A 98 -13.72 -7.11 -2.75
N VAL A 99 -13.30 -8.21 -3.35
CA VAL A 99 -12.07 -8.32 -4.13
C VAL A 99 -12.13 -7.35 -5.30
N ARG A 100 -11.01 -6.72 -5.63
CA ARG A 100 -10.89 -5.78 -6.74
C ARG A 100 -9.72 -6.13 -7.63
N THR A 101 -9.89 -5.95 -8.92
CA THR A 101 -8.78 -5.98 -9.86
C THR A 101 -8.05 -4.64 -9.78
N VAL A 102 -6.75 -4.69 -9.60
CA VAL A 102 -5.84 -3.54 -9.64
C VAL A 102 -4.67 -3.88 -10.56
N THR A 103 -4.05 -2.86 -11.15
CA THR A 103 -2.92 -3.05 -12.06
C THR A 103 -1.64 -2.54 -11.42
N ILE A 104 -0.61 -3.37 -11.42
CA ILE A 104 0.77 -2.99 -11.10
C ILE A 104 1.51 -2.82 -12.43
N PHE A 105 1.79 -1.58 -12.80
CA PHE A 105 2.43 -1.25 -14.08
C PHE A 105 3.92 -1.59 -14.07
N SER A 106 4.59 -1.34 -12.92
CA SER A 106 5.97 -1.77 -12.67
C SER A 106 6.20 -1.99 -11.19
N LEU A 107 7.15 -2.86 -10.87
CA LEU A 107 7.56 -3.19 -9.51
C LEU A 107 9.06 -3.47 -9.51
N ASP A 108 9.83 -2.53 -8.98
CA ASP A 108 11.29 -2.56 -8.97
C ASP A 108 11.80 -2.80 -7.56
N LEU A 109 12.75 -3.73 -7.40
CA LEU A 109 13.51 -3.89 -6.17
C LEU A 109 14.58 -2.80 -6.11
N ILE A 110 14.53 -1.94 -5.08
CA ILE A 110 15.54 -0.91 -4.83
C ILE A 110 16.70 -1.50 -4.03
N ASP A 111 16.39 -2.20 -2.95
CA ASP A 111 17.37 -2.80 -2.05
C ASP A 111 16.77 -4.00 -1.32
N TYR A 112 17.64 -4.95 -0.95
CA TYR A 112 17.29 -6.07 -0.10
C TYR A 112 18.40 -6.35 0.89
N THR A 113 18.14 -6.10 2.14
CA THR A 113 18.95 -6.51 3.29
C THR A 113 18.02 -7.06 4.35
N TYR A 114 18.00 -8.39 4.51
CA TYR A 114 17.07 -9.04 5.44
C TYR A 114 17.09 -8.38 6.83
N PRO A 115 15.93 -8.09 7.42
CA PRO A 115 14.59 -8.47 6.99
C PRO A 115 13.90 -7.47 6.04
N GLU A 116 14.58 -6.43 5.57
CA GLU A 116 13.98 -5.34 4.80
C GLU A 116 14.09 -5.54 3.29
N VAL A 117 12.97 -5.34 2.60
CA VAL A 117 12.84 -5.27 1.13
C VAL A 117 12.35 -3.89 0.76
N LYS A 118 13.17 -3.11 0.05
CA LYS A 118 12.79 -1.77 -0.44
C LYS A 118 12.38 -1.85 -1.90
N ILE A 119 11.19 -1.37 -2.20
CA ILE A 119 10.60 -1.42 -3.53
C ILE A 119 10.15 -0.05 -4.00
N ARG A 120 10.16 0.13 -5.33
CA ARG A 120 9.40 1.18 -6.02
C ARG A 120 8.32 0.52 -6.85
N VAL A 121 7.08 0.98 -6.70
CA VAL A 121 5.93 0.38 -7.39
C VAL A 121 5.06 1.45 -8.02
N HIS A 122 4.74 1.27 -9.32
CA HIS A 122 3.79 2.07 -10.08
C HIS A 122 2.47 1.32 -10.20
N VAL A 123 1.39 1.90 -9.74
CA VAL A 123 0.11 1.21 -9.56
C VAL A 123 -1.09 2.03 -10.00
N SER A 124 -2.15 1.34 -10.40
CA SER A 124 -3.46 1.94 -10.62
C SER A 124 -4.07 2.50 -9.32
N SER A 125 -5.01 3.41 -9.47
CA SER A 125 -5.77 3.93 -8.33
C SER A 125 -6.50 2.81 -7.58
N GLY A 126 -6.46 2.88 -6.26
CA GLY A 126 -7.14 1.90 -5.40
C GLY A 126 -6.30 0.69 -5.00
N THR A 127 -5.06 0.60 -5.48
CA THR A 127 -4.10 -0.43 -5.04
C THR A 127 -3.63 -0.16 -3.61
N TYR A 128 -3.56 -1.20 -2.78
CA TYR A 128 -3.09 -1.16 -1.40
C TYR A 128 -1.70 -1.78 -1.30
N ILE A 129 -0.70 -0.94 -1.01
CA ILE A 129 0.70 -1.39 -0.90
C ILE A 129 0.89 -2.27 0.34
N ARG A 130 0.12 -2.05 1.42
CA ARG A 130 0.12 -2.93 2.59
C ARG A 130 -0.30 -4.35 2.23
N THR A 131 -1.38 -4.51 1.46
CA THR A 131 -1.80 -5.83 0.96
C THR A 131 -0.74 -6.46 0.05
N LEU A 132 -0.08 -5.66 -0.80
CA LEU A 132 1.02 -6.16 -1.64
C LEU A 132 2.18 -6.70 -0.77
N ALA A 133 2.52 -6.01 0.32
CA ALA A 133 3.55 -6.48 1.26
C ALA A 133 3.16 -7.80 1.92
N GLU A 134 1.93 -7.93 2.40
CA GLU A 134 1.40 -9.17 2.99
C GLU A 134 1.42 -10.33 1.97
N ASP A 135 1.02 -10.04 0.73
CA ASP A 135 0.97 -11.06 -0.33
C ASP A 135 2.39 -11.50 -0.76
N LEU A 136 3.38 -10.57 -0.77
CA LEU A 136 4.79 -10.93 -0.96
C LEU A 136 5.25 -11.86 0.16
N GLY A 137 4.93 -11.56 1.41
CA GLY A 137 5.25 -12.42 2.56
C GLY A 137 4.66 -13.83 2.44
N LYS A 138 3.42 -13.95 1.92
CA LYS A 138 2.79 -15.25 1.63
C LYS A 138 3.53 -16.02 0.54
N VAL A 139 3.90 -15.35 -0.56
CA VAL A 139 4.66 -15.96 -1.68
C VAL A 139 6.02 -16.45 -1.22
N LEU A 140 6.68 -15.70 -0.34
CA LEU A 140 7.99 -16.08 0.21
C LEU A 140 7.90 -17.09 1.38
N GLY A 141 6.70 -17.30 1.94
CA GLY A 141 6.48 -18.17 3.09
C GLY A 141 7.03 -17.61 4.41
N THR A 142 7.25 -16.29 4.49
CA THR A 142 7.85 -15.62 5.66
C THR A 142 6.85 -14.83 6.48
N GLY A 143 5.69 -14.46 5.92
CA GLY A 143 4.94 -13.33 6.42
C GLY A 143 5.67 -12.02 6.09
N ALA A 144 4.91 -10.92 5.99
CA ALA A 144 5.47 -9.59 5.80
C ALA A 144 4.44 -8.51 6.15
N TYR A 145 4.92 -7.29 6.42
CA TYR A 145 4.12 -6.08 6.54
C TYR A 145 4.88 -4.86 6.02
N CYS A 146 4.17 -3.77 5.75
CA CYS A 146 4.76 -2.54 5.22
C CYS A 146 5.20 -1.64 6.38
N THR A 147 6.51 -1.40 6.55
CA THR A 147 7.04 -0.53 7.61
C THR A 147 7.07 0.93 7.22
N GLU A 148 7.37 1.22 5.94
CA GLU A 148 7.42 2.58 5.42
C GLU A 148 6.71 2.66 4.09
N LEU A 149 5.97 3.75 3.90
CA LEU A 149 5.25 4.00 2.65
C LEU A 149 5.29 5.48 2.29
N ARG A 150 5.91 5.79 1.17
CA ARG A 150 5.99 7.14 0.63
C ARG A 150 5.43 7.19 -0.78
N ARG A 151 4.41 8.01 -1.02
CA ARG A 151 3.94 8.28 -2.38
C ARG A 151 4.83 9.33 -3.02
N THR A 152 5.53 8.97 -4.10
CA THR A 152 6.48 9.84 -4.80
C THR A 152 5.88 10.52 -6.02
N LYS A 153 4.84 9.89 -6.66
CA LYS A 153 4.15 10.49 -7.81
C LYS A 153 2.64 10.23 -7.78
N ILE A 154 1.89 11.13 -8.40
CA ILE A 154 0.50 10.96 -8.82
C ILE A 154 0.47 11.39 -10.28
N ALA A 155 0.39 10.46 -11.23
CA ALA A 155 0.62 10.69 -12.65
C ALA A 155 1.89 11.55 -12.87
N ASP A 156 1.77 12.71 -13.51
CA ASP A 156 2.89 13.61 -13.81
C ASP A 156 3.33 14.47 -12.62
N PHE A 157 2.57 14.48 -11.52
CA PHE A 157 2.90 15.27 -10.33
C PHE A 157 3.93 14.56 -9.47
N SER A 158 5.16 15.07 -9.41
CA SER A 158 6.23 14.54 -8.56
C SER A 158 6.20 15.15 -7.16
N ILE A 159 6.72 14.40 -6.19
CA ILE A 159 6.96 14.93 -4.85
C ILE A 159 8.07 16.01 -4.87
N ASP A 160 8.98 15.94 -5.84
CA ASP A 160 10.09 16.89 -5.98
C ASP A 160 9.58 18.30 -6.38
N ASP A 161 8.40 18.38 -6.99
CA ASP A 161 7.72 19.63 -7.33
C ASP A 161 6.82 20.15 -6.19
N SER A 162 6.82 19.45 -5.03
CA SER A 162 5.95 19.80 -3.91
C SER A 162 6.59 20.87 -3.02
N VAL A 163 5.73 21.71 -2.46
CA VAL A 163 6.11 22.74 -1.48
C VAL A 163 5.86 22.19 -0.08
N ALA A 164 6.79 22.43 0.84
CA ALA A 164 6.61 22.03 2.23
C ALA A 164 5.52 22.89 2.90
N THR A 165 4.65 22.29 3.69
CA THR A 165 3.56 23.00 4.38
C THR A 165 4.05 24.04 5.38
N SER A 166 5.29 23.89 5.88
CA SER A 166 5.95 24.89 6.72
C SER A 166 6.27 26.22 6.03
N GLU A 167 6.23 26.24 4.68
CA GLU A 167 6.43 27.48 3.91
C GLU A 167 5.15 28.32 3.80
N TYR A 168 4.00 27.77 4.20
CA TYR A 168 2.73 28.48 4.31
C TYR A 168 2.49 28.82 5.78
N GLU A 169 3.12 29.90 6.27
CA GLU A 169 2.70 30.47 7.55
C GLU A 169 1.27 31.02 7.37
N THR A 170 0.40 30.54 8.20
CA THR A 170 -0.99 31.02 8.30
C THR A 170 -0.98 32.50 8.70
N TYR A 171 -1.53 33.33 7.84
CA TYR A 171 -1.95 34.68 8.21
C TYR A 171 -3.19 34.61 9.11
#